data_fa5bc8f0742200efa9dea4b13caed5e9
#
_entry.id   fa5bc8f0742200efa9dea4b13caed5e9
#
_cell.length_a   1.000
_cell.length_b   1.000
_cell.length_c   1.000
_cell.angle_alpha   90.00
_cell.angle_beta   90.00
_cell.angle_gamma   90.00
#
_symmetry.space_group_name_H-M   'P 1'
#
loop_
_entity.id
_entity.type
_entity.pdbx_description
1 polymer ?
#
loop_
_entity_poly.entity_id
_entity_poly.type
_entity_poly.pdbx_seq_one_letter_code
_entity_poly.pdbx_strand_id
1 'polypeptide(L)'
;MIKNCQIFICALFTFASLHAQSFEIATFNIQNFGQSKMAKTEVVDTLAMIVRQFDIVAVQEISDISNQTAGAFLKVVNASGARYKLNCSERTGVQPDDRKSAEQYAYYYDSRTVTLTDAALYNDVNDDFQREPYIASFTRKSDSLTFVVCTIHTAPKQAVEEIAALAKVAKWIPTRFRNAKRIIFCGDFNASCSYASPAALNALAIRKAPYYWVVPDDADTNLANSACAYDRFVVTDNLRSYVGGWDVYRAFKSKKVSDHWPVYIKLEGRR
;
A
#
# COMPACT_ATOMS: atom_id res chain seq x y z
N MET A 1 61.18 41.57 22.16
CA MET A 1 59.92 41.82 21.41
C MET A 1 59.39 40.46 20.94
N ILE A 2 58.45 39.87 21.66
CA ILE A 2 57.83 38.58 21.31
C ILE A 2 56.48 38.92 20.71
N LYS A 3 56.28 38.59 19.41
CA LYS A 3 55.03 38.80 18.67
C LYS A 3 54.09 37.63 18.97
N ASN A 4 52.99 37.92 19.68
CA ASN A 4 51.91 36.94 19.86
C ASN A 4 51.18 36.76 18.53
N CYS A 5 51.18 35.53 17.99
CA CYS A 5 50.41 35.10 16.85
C CYS A 5 49.10 34.49 17.37
N GLN A 6 47.97 35.20 17.25
CA GLN A 6 46.65 34.68 17.58
C GLN A 6 46.14 33.87 16.37
N ILE A 7 46.03 32.55 16.56
CA ILE A 7 45.40 31.64 15.56
C ILE A 7 43.90 31.70 15.78
N PHE A 8 43.17 32.30 14.82
CA PHE A 8 41.73 32.21 14.72
C PHE A 8 41.32 30.85 14.14
N ILE A 9 40.80 29.96 14.99
CA ILE A 9 40.18 28.71 14.52
C ILE A 9 38.74 29.04 14.11
N CYS A 10 38.49 29.12 12.80
CA CYS A 10 37.16 29.25 12.24
C CYS A 10 36.50 27.87 12.25
N ALA A 11 35.60 27.61 13.19
CA ALA A 11 34.82 26.40 13.23
C ALA A 11 33.73 26.46 12.14
N LEU A 12 33.93 25.73 11.05
CA LEU A 12 32.90 25.53 10.03
C LEU A 12 31.84 24.56 10.62
N PHE A 13 30.72 25.12 11.06
CA PHE A 13 29.52 24.32 11.30
C PHE A 13 28.88 23.93 9.96
N THR A 14 29.15 22.71 9.50
CA THR A 14 28.38 22.10 8.43
C THR A 14 27.00 21.74 8.97
N PHE A 15 25.99 22.54 8.66
CA PHE A 15 24.60 22.14 8.83
C PHE A 15 24.31 20.99 7.87
N ALA A 16 24.42 19.75 8.34
CA ALA A 16 23.84 18.62 7.65
C ALA A 16 22.32 18.82 7.70
N SER A 17 21.71 19.22 6.58
CA SER A 17 20.27 19.21 6.42
C SER A 17 19.83 17.75 6.57
N LEU A 18 19.33 17.36 7.75
CA LEU A 18 18.57 16.14 7.89
C LEU A 18 17.32 16.31 7.01
N HIS A 19 17.39 15.84 5.78
CA HIS A 19 16.17 15.57 5.02
C HIS A 19 15.45 14.49 5.82
N ALA A 20 14.38 14.86 6.50
CA ALA A 20 13.49 13.89 7.12
C ALA A 20 13.06 12.93 5.99
N GLN A 21 13.50 11.68 6.10
CA GLN A 21 13.13 10.66 5.11
C GLN A 21 11.60 10.61 5.06
N SER A 22 11.02 10.80 3.87
CA SER A 22 9.58 10.75 3.69
C SER A 22 9.07 9.38 4.12
N PHE A 23 7.96 9.35 4.86
CA PHE A 23 7.30 8.10 5.19
C PHE A 23 6.44 7.67 4.01
N GLU A 24 6.71 6.50 3.44
CA GLU A 24 6.12 6.06 2.18
C GLU A 24 5.29 4.79 2.36
N ILE A 25 4.06 4.83 1.83
CA ILE A 25 3.13 3.69 1.83
C ILE A 25 2.87 3.32 0.38
N ALA A 26 3.15 2.07 0.02
CA ALA A 26 2.88 1.53 -1.30
C ALA A 26 1.73 0.52 -1.30
N THR A 27 1.05 0.43 -2.44
CA THR A 27 0.21 -0.71 -2.82
C THR A 27 0.83 -1.42 -4.00
N PHE A 28 0.78 -2.74 -4.01
CA PHE A 28 1.40 -3.54 -5.06
C PHE A 28 0.65 -4.85 -5.30
N ASN A 29 -0.06 -4.92 -6.42
CA ASN A 29 -0.50 -6.19 -6.96
C ASN A 29 0.72 -6.93 -7.52
N ILE A 30 1.14 -8.03 -6.88
CA ILE A 30 2.34 -8.78 -7.25
C ILE A 30 2.06 -9.96 -8.18
N GLN A 31 0.89 -10.00 -8.78
CA GLN A 31 0.43 -10.95 -9.80
C GLN A 31 0.67 -12.43 -9.44
N ASN A 32 -0.37 -13.09 -8.96
CA ASN A 32 -0.36 -14.54 -8.71
C ASN A 32 0.85 -15.05 -7.91
N PHE A 33 1.08 -14.45 -6.72
CA PHE A 33 2.22 -14.79 -5.90
C PHE A 33 1.98 -16.06 -5.08
N GLY A 34 2.41 -17.17 -5.63
CA GLY A 34 2.41 -18.49 -4.99
C GLY A 34 3.77 -19.17 -5.09
N GLN A 35 3.82 -20.45 -4.76
CA GLN A 35 5.06 -21.25 -4.71
C GLN A 35 5.84 -21.22 -6.02
N SER A 36 5.15 -21.31 -7.17
CA SER A 36 5.78 -21.28 -8.50
C SER A 36 6.50 -19.96 -8.79
N LYS A 37 5.99 -18.83 -8.30
CA LYS A 37 6.65 -17.53 -8.45
C LYS A 37 7.75 -17.38 -7.41
N MET A 38 7.51 -17.85 -6.18
CA MET A 38 8.50 -17.86 -5.11
C MET A 38 9.75 -18.68 -5.45
N ALA A 39 9.63 -19.72 -6.29
CA ALA A 39 10.77 -20.52 -6.78
C ALA A 39 11.66 -19.77 -7.80
N LYS A 40 11.26 -18.60 -8.29
CA LYS A 40 12.02 -17.80 -9.28
C LYS A 40 12.87 -16.75 -8.58
N THR A 41 14.10 -17.12 -8.20
CA THR A 41 15.00 -16.29 -7.38
C THR A 41 15.11 -14.84 -7.89
N GLU A 42 15.40 -14.62 -9.17
CA GLU A 42 15.53 -13.27 -9.74
C GLU A 42 14.26 -12.42 -9.60
N VAL A 43 13.09 -13.04 -9.73
CA VAL A 43 11.80 -12.37 -9.55
C VAL A 43 11.61 -12.01 -8.09
N VAL A 44 11.87 -12.94 -7.19
CA VAL A 44 11.70 -12.78 -5.74
C VAL A 44 12.67 -11.74 -5.20
N ASP A 45 13.93 -11.72 -5.66
CA ASP A 45 14.93 -10.72 -5.28
C ASP A 45 14.50 -9.31 -5.74
N THR A 46 13.93 -9.22 -6.96
CA THR A 46 13.38 -7.95 -7.46
C THR A 46 12.20 -7.48 -6.60
N LEU A 47 11.26 -8.39 -6.28
CA LEU A 47 10.14 -8.07 -5.40
C LEU A 47 10.61 -7.62 -4.00
N ALA A 48 11.61 -8.31 -3.45
CA ALA A 48 12.17 -7.97 -2.14
C ALA A 48 12.91 -6.62 -2.15
N MET A 49 13.62 -6.31 -3.24
CA MET A 49 14.24 -4.99 -3.43
C MET A 49 13.17 -3.89 -3.44
N ILE A 50 12.06 -4.10 -4.14
CA ILE A 50 10.94 -3.16 -4.22
C ILE A 50 10.32 -2.94 -2.83
N VAL A 51 9.99 -4.01 -2.11
CA VAL A 51 9.38 -3.91 -0.77
C VAL A 51 10.24 -3.08 0.18
N ARG A 52 11.57 -3.22 0.09
CA ARG A 52 12.52 -2.46 0.94
C ARG A 52 12.59 -0.96 0.67
N GLN A 53 11.93 -0.45 -0.37
CA GLN A 53 11.88 0.99 -0.64
C GLN A 53 10.87 1.74 0.23
N PHE A 54 9.89 1.04 0.82
CA PHE A 54 8.74 1.67 1.45
C PHE A 54 8.61 1.28 2.92
N ASP A 55 8.01 2.15 3.72
CA ASP A 55 7.74 1.87 5.14
C ASP A 55 6.63 0.84 5.33
N ILE A 56 5.62 0.87 4.43
CA ILE A 56 4.52 -0.11 4.38
C ILE A 56 4.27 -0.46 2.91
N VAL A 57 4.12 -1.74 2.62
CA VAL A 57 3.62 -2.23 1.32
C VAL A 57 2.38 -3.08 1.55
N ALA A 58 1.25 -2.63 1.02
CA ALA A 58 0.02 -3.41 0.94
C ALA A 58 0.07 -4.25 -0.34
N VAL A 59 0.04 -5.57 -0.19
CA VAL A 59 0.23 -6.52 -1.29
C VAL A 59 -1.08 -7.25 -1.58
N GLN A 60 -1.42 -7.39 -2.86
CA GLN A 60 -2.55 -8.14 -3.39
C GLN A 60 -2.06 -9.35 -4.20
N GLU A 61 -2.94 -10.29 -4.47
CA GLU A 61 -2.70 -11.51 -5.26
C GLU A 61 -1.69 -12.49 -4.64
N ILE A 62 -1.70 -12.68 -3.32
CA ILE A 62 -1.03 -13.82 -2.73
C ILE A 62 -1.94 -15.04 -2.87
N SER A 63 -1.64 -15.90 -3.85
CA SER A 63 -2.51 -16.99 -4.30
C SER A 63 -2.12 -18.37 -3.75
N ASP A 64 -1.15 -18.45 -2.82
CA ASP A 64 -0.64 -19.70 -2.28
C ASP A 64 -1.64 -20.39 -1.32
N ILE A 65 -2.15 -21.55 -1.72
CA ILE A 65 -3.07 -22.37 -0.92
C ILE A 65 -2.42 -22.88 0.38
N SER A 66 -1.09 -23.07 0.38
CA SER A 66 -0.37 -23.55 1.56
C SER A 66 -0.17 -22.48 2.64
N ASN A 67 -0.46 -21.22 2.34
CA ASN A 67 -0.22 -20.04 3.18
C ASN A 67 1.27 -19.87 3.61
N GLN A 68 2.22 -20.48 2.90
CA GLN A 68 3.65 -20.42 3.25
C GLN A 68 4.40 -19.30 2.53
N THR A 69 3.94 -18.90 1.34
CA THR A 69 4.67 -18.02 0.45
C THR A 69 4.93 -16.64 1.07
N ALA A 70 3.94 -16.04 1.72
CA ALA A 70 4.09 -14.72 2.33
C ALA A 70 5.19 -14.69 3.41
N GLY A 71 5.21 -15.73 4.28
CA GLY A 71 6.22 -15.85 5.33
C GLY A 71 7.61 -16.20 4.78
N ALA A 72 7.69 -17.04 3.75
CA ALA A 72 8.94 -17.35 3.06
C ALA A 72 9.52 -16.11 2.38
N PHE A 73 8.68 -15.29 1.75
CA PHE A 73 9.10 -14.04 1.14
C PHE A 73 9.62 -13.02 2.15
N LEU A 74 9.01 -12.92 3.34
CA LEU A 74 9.54 -12.07 4.41
C LEU A 74 11.00 -12.38 4.74
N LYS A 75 11.39 -13.67 4.72
CA LYS A 75 12.80 -14.06 4.97
C LYS A 75 13.73 -13.48 3.90
N VAL A 76 13.31 -13.47 2.63
CA VAL A 76 14.08 -12.86 1.53
C VAL A 76 14.14 -11.33 1.68
N VAL A 77 13.04 -10.68 2.02
CA VAL A 77 13.00 -9.25 2.29
C VAL A 77 14.01 -8.88 3.38
N ASN A 78 14.13 -9.70 4.43
CA ASN A 78 15.02 -9.44 5.57
C ASN A 78 16.45 -9.98 5.41
N ALA A 79 16.75 -10.75 4.36
CA ALA A 79 18.07 -11.36 4.16
C ALA A 79 19.21 -10.33 4.07
N SER A 80 18.91 -9.07 3.65
CA SER A 80 19.87 -7.97 3.58
C SER A 80 20.03 -7.18 4.90
N GLY A 81 19.50 -7.69 6.04
CA GLY A 81 19.52 -6.99 7.33
C GLY A 81 18.38 -5.98 7.54
N ALA A 82 17.40 -5.94 6.62
CA ALA A 82 16.17 -5.18 6.80
C ALA A 82 15.35 -5.74 7.99
N ARG A 83 14.42 -4.93 8.52
CA ARG A 83 13.63 -5.29 9.72
C ARG A 83 12.15 -5.20 9.46
N TYR A 84 11.72 -5.81 8.35
CA TYR A 84 10.31 -5.90 8.03
C TYR A 84 9.60 -6.93 8.89
N LYS A 85 8.34 -6.64 9.15
CA LYS A 85 7.37 -7.58 9.71
C LYS A 85 6.28 -7.83 8.67
N LEU A 86 5.56 -8.93 8.85
CA LEU A 86 4.45 -9.34 8.02
C LEU A 86 3.18 -9.40 8.85
N ASN A 87 2.11 -8.90 8.28
CA ASN A 87 0.76 -9.19 8.72
C ASN A 87 -0.03 -9.61 7.48
N CYS A 88 -0.59 -10.82 7.49
CA CYS A 88 -1.26 -11.44 6.36
C CYS A 88 -2.70 -11.77 6.74
N SER A 89 -3.63 -11.57 5.81
CA SER A 89 -5.02 -11.94 5.99
C SER A 89 -5.21 -13.46 5.96
N GLU A 90 -6.35 -13.92 6.41
CA GLU A 90 -6.88 -15.20 5.96
C GLU A 90 -7.15 -15.15 4.45
N ARG A 91 -7.39 -16.29 3.82
CA ARG A 91 -7.77 -16.34 2.40
C ARG A 91 -9.21 -15.82 2.24
N THR A 92 -9.38 -14.89 1.34
CA THR A 92 -10.65 -14.27 0.99
C THR A 92 -11.00 -14.52 -0.47
N GLY A 93 -12.27 -14.40 -0.88
CA GLY A 93 -12.72 -14.66 -2.24
C GLY A 93 -12.92 -16.14 -2.55
N VAL A 94 -13.16 -16.98 -1.53
CA VAL A 94 -13.44 -18.40 -1.74
C VAL A 94 -14.82 -18.56 -2.36
N GLN A 95 -14.87 -18.87 -3.65
CA GLN A 95 -16.11 -19.21 -4.33
C GLN A 95 -16.40 -20.72 -4.21
N PRO A 96 -17.67 -21.15 -4.11
CA PRO A 96 -18.03 -22.58 -4.02
C PRO A 96 -17.43 -23.40 -5.16
N ASP A 97 -17.38 -22.84 -6.37
CA ASP A 97 -16.97 -23.52 -7.59
C ASP A 97 -15.51 -23.20 -7.99
N ASP A 98 -14.88 -22.21 -7.39
CA ASP A 98 -13.49 -21.80 -7.69
C ASP A 98 -12.72 -21.35 -6.45
N ARG A 99 -12.18 -22.33 -5.73
CA ARG A 99 -11.27 -22.07 -4.59
C ARG A 99 -9.92 -21.47 -5.02
N LYS A 100 -9.59 -21.48 -6.31
CA LYS A 100 -8.33 -20.93 -6.82
C LYS A 100 -8.38 -19.41 -6.96
N SER A 101 -9.58 -18.82 -7.03
CA SER A 101 -9.77 -17.36 -7.06
C SER A 101 -9.49 -16.70 -5.71
N ALA A 102 -9.40 -17.49 -4.63
CA ALA A 102 -9.12 -16.97 -3.31
C ALA A 102 -7.67 -16.50 -3.18
N GLU A 103 -7.51 -15.34 -2.58
CA GLU A 103 -6.24 -14.67 -2.37
C GLU A 103 -6.04 -14.32 -0.89
N GLN A 104 -4.83 -13.94 -0.53
CA GLN A 104 -4.53 -13.26 0.72
C GLN A 104 -4.03 -11.85 0.41
N TYR A 105 -4.32 -10.94 1.31
CA TYR A 105 -3.64 -9.66 1.41
C TYR A 105 -2.49 -9.74 2.40
N ALA A 106 -1.45 -8.94 2.17
CA ALA A 106 -0.37 -8.82 3.14
C ALA A 106 0.09 -7.37 3.29
N TYR A 107 0.47 -7.02 4.52
CA TYR A 107 1.24 -5.82 4.82
C TYR A 107 2.66 -6.25 5.19
N TYR A 108 3.64 -5.85 4.36
CA TYR A 108 5.05 -5.85 4.74
C TYR A 108 5.40 -4.46 5.23
N TYR A 109 5.92 -4.34 6.45
CA TYR A 109 6.19 -3.03 7.05
C TYR A 109 7.51 -2.99 7.81
N ASP A 110 8.23 -1.87 7.68
CA ASP A 110 9.49 -1.66 8.38
C ASP A 110 9.22 -1.38 9.87
N SER A 111 9.59 -2.34 10.71
CA SER A 111 9.37 -2.24 12.15
C SER A 111 10.20 -1.16 12.84
N ARG A 112 11.15 -0.51 12.14
CA ARG A 112 11.92 0.63 12.65
C ARG A 112 11.10 1.91 12.60
N THR A 113 10.26 2.10 11.59
CA THR A 113 9.52 3.34 11.31
C THR A 113 8.06 3.29 11.70
N VAL A 114 7.45 2.09 11.76
CA VAL A 114 6.04 1.92 12.02
C VAL A 114 5.75 0.74 12.95
N THR A 115 4.66 0.83 13.70
CA THR A 115 4.10 -0.27 14.50
C THR A 115 2.70 -0.59 14.00
N LEU A 116 2.41 -1.87 13.73
CA LEU A 116 1.06 -2.37 13.51
C LEU A 116 0.42 -2.63 14.88
N THR A 117 -0.80 -2.13 15.08
CA THR A 117 -1.51 -2.22 16.36
C THR A 117 -2.68 -3.19 16.33
N ASP A 118 -3.37 -3.32 15.18
CA ASP A 118 -4.50 -4.22 15.01
C ASP A 118 -4.75 -4.48 13.52
N ALA A 119 -5.39 -5.61 13.18
CA ALA A 119 -5.79 -5.92 11.81
C ALA A 119 -7.04 -6.81 11.78
N ALA A 120 -7.84 -6.70 10.72
CA ALA A 120 -9.01 -7.53 10.48
C ALA A 120 -9.41 -7.54 9.01
N LEU A 121 -10.01 -8.63 8.53
CA LEU A 121 -10.84 -8.61 7.33
C LEU A 121 -12.14 -7.86 7.61
N TYR A 122 -12.67 -7.20 6.60
CA TYR A 122 -14.01 -6.60 6.67
C TYR A 122 -15.04 -7.70 6.88
N ASN A 123 -15.96 -7.49 7.81
CA ASN A 123 -17.08 -8.39 8.00
C ASN A 123 -18.19 -8.05 6.98
N ASP A 124 -18.12 -8.68 5.83
CA ASP A 124 -19.02 -8.43 4.70
C ASP A 124 -20.30 -9.26 4.80
N VAL A 125 -21.21 -8.81 5.65
CA VAL A 125 -22.50 -9.48 5.87
C VAL A 125 -23.47 -9.39 4.68
N ASN A 126 -23.18 -8.53 3.70
CA ASN A 126 -24.03 -8.30 2.52
C ASN A 126 -23.45 -8.92 1.25
N ASP A 127 -22.28 -9.55 1.32
CA ASP A 127 -21.57 -10.10 0.15
C ASP A 127 -21.33 -9.04 -0.95
N ASP A 128 -20.89 -7.84 -0.50
CA ASP A 128 -20.64 -6.70 -1.38
C ASP A 128 -19.29 -6.83 -2.13
N PHE A 129 -18.41 -7.72 -1.68
CA PHE A 129 -17.06 -7.88 -2.23
C PHE A 129 -16.79 -9.34 -2.61
N GLN A 130 -16.20 -9.55 -3.78
CA GLN A 130 -15.68 -10.89 -4.12
C GLN A 130 -14.53 -11.29 -3.18
N ARG A 131 -13.71 -10.32 -2.78
CA ARG A 131 -12.62 -10.47 -1.82
C ARG A 131 -12.74 -9.35 -0.79
N GLU A 132 -13.05 -9.71 0.44
CA GLU A 132 -13.27 -8.76 1.53
C GLU A 132 -12.02 -7.91 1.76
N PRO A 133 -12.14 -6.58 1.89
CA PRO A 133 -11.01 -5.71 2.17
C PRO A 133 -10.27 -6.10 3.45
N TYR A 134 -8.94 -6.00 3.44
CA TYR A 134 -8.10 -6.22 4.60
C TYR A 134 -7.64 -4.90 5.21
N ILE A 135 -7.90 -4.72 6.49
CA ILE A 135 -7.70 -3.48 7.20
C ILE A 135 -6.65 -3.66 8.29
N ALA A 136 -5.69 -2.74 8.38
CA ALA A 136 -4.70 -2.72 9.44
C ALA A 136 -4.50 -1.31 9.99
N SER A 137 -4.38 -1.22 11.33
CA SER A 137 -4.09 0.03 12.03
C SER A 137 -2.61 0.13 12.32
N PHE A 138 -2.03 1.28 11.98
CA PHE A 138 -0.61 1.58 12.13
C PHE A 138 -0.38 2.85 12.92
N THR A 139 0.77 2.89 13.60
CA THR A 139 1.30 4.10 14.25
C THR A 139 2.70 4.37 13.72
N ARG A 140 2.87 5.53 13.06
CA ARG A 140 4.18 6.03 12.63
C ARG A 140 4.98 6.44 13.86
N LYS A 141 6.23 5.94 13.99
CA LYS A 141 7.01 6.11 15.22
C LYS A 141 7.60 7.52 15.39
N SER A 142 7.87 8.23 14.30
CA SER A 142 8.52 9.54 14.33
C SER A 142 7.69 10.62 15.03
N ASP A 143 6.35 10.54 14.92
CA ASP A 143 5.43 11.56 15.45
C ASP A 143 4.14 10.99 16.06
N SER A 144 4.09 9.67 16.22
CA SER A 144 2.93 8.94 16.76
C SER A 144 1.64 9.12 15.94
N LEU A 145 1.76 9.48 14.65
CA LEU A 145 0.61 9.55 13.75
C LEU A 145 -0.03 8.17 13.60
N THR A 146 -1.28 8.05 14.03
CA THR A 146 -2.08 6.82 13.88
C THR A 146 -3.01 6.95 12.70
N PHE A 147 -3.06 5.92 11.86
CA PHE A 147 -3.91 5.80 10.67
C PHE A 147 -4.24 4.34 10.38
N VAL A 148 -5.27 4.14 9.59
CA VAL A 148 -5.71 2.81 9.14
C VAL A 148 -5.47 2.69 7.64
N VAL A 149 -4.90 1.58 7.21
CA VAL A 149 -4.76 1.21 5.80
C VAL A 149 -5.74 0.08 5.52
N CYS A 150 -6.59 0.30 4.52
CA CYS A 150 -7.55 -0.66 4.00
C CYS A 150 -7.13 -1.02 2.58
N THR A 151 -6.71 -2.26 2.36
CA THR A 151 -6.35 -2.74 1.02
C THR A 151 -7.44 -3.58 0.41
N ILE A 152 -7.60 -3.47 -0.92
CA ILE A 152 -8.58 -4.19 -1.72
C ILE A 152 -7.99 -4.60 -3.07
N HIS A 153 -8.45 -5.73 -3.59
CA HIS A 153 -8.34 -6.11 -4.99
C HIS A 153 -9.75 -6.40 -5.51
N THR A 154 -10.33 -5.46 -6.23
CA THR A 154 -11.70 -5.58 -6.72
C THR A 154 -11.80 -6.63 -7.84
N ALA A 155 -12.94 -7.26 -7.94
CA ALA A 155 -13.26 -8.08 -9.11
C ALA A 155 -13.41 -7.18 -10.34
N PRO A 156 -12.69 -7.42 -11.45
CA PRO A 156 -12.72 -6.52 -12.62
C PRO A 156 -14.12 -6.23 -13.14
N LYS A 157 -15.02 -7.23 -13.12
CA LYS A 157 -16.40 -7.09 -13.61
C LYS A 157 -17.35 -6.40 -12.64
N GLN A 158 -16.94 -6.25 -11.35
CA GLN A 158 -17.72 -5.65 -10.26
C GLN A 158 -16.97 -4.48 -9.64
N ALA A 159 -15.95 -3.94 -10.34
CA ALA A 159 -15.06 -2.92 -9.81
C ALA A 159 -15.83 -1.69 -9.30
N VAL A 160 -16.81 -1.21 -10.05
CA VAL A 160 -17.59 -0.01 -9.68
C VAL A 160 -18.42 -0.26 -8.43
N GLU A 161 -19.08 -1.42 -8.34
CA GLU A 161 -19.92 -1.83 -7.22
C GLU A 161 -19.09 -2.02 -5.95
N GLU A 162 -17.96 -2.71 -6.04
CA GLU A 162 -17.07 -2.92 -4.90
C GLU A 162 -16.41 -1.61 -4.43
N ILE A 163 -16.03 -0.72 -5.35
CA ILE A 163 -15.55 0.62 -5.00
C ILE A 163 -16.64 1.43 -4.28
N ALA A 164 -17.90 1.34 -4.73
CA ALA A 164 -19.02 1.99 -4.07
C ALA A 164 -19.21 1.45 -2.63
N ALA A 165 -19.03 0.15 -2.43
CA ALA A 165 -19.16 -0.51 -1.13
C ALA A 165 -18.06 -0.09 -0.13
N LEU A 166 -16.92 0.46 -0.57
CA LEU A 166 -15.92 1.03 0.32
C LEU A 166 -16.46 2.14 1.23
N ALA A 167 -17.55 2.81 0.84
CA ALA A 167 -18.24 3.75 1.70
C ALA A 167 -18.87 3.08 2.95
N LYS A 168 -19.25 1.79 2.86
CA LYS A 168 -19.70 0.99 4.00
C LYS A 168 -18.53 0.60 4.90
N VAL A 169 -17.41 0.19 4.28
CA VAL A 169 -16.16 -0.11 4.99
C VAL A 169 -15.68 1.11 5.78
N ALA A 170 -15.74 2.31 5.19
CA ALA A 170 -15.36 3.56 5.85
C ALA A 170 -16.19 3.84 7.13
N LYS A 171 -17.46 3.46 7.13
CA LYS A 171 -18.34 3.57 8.32
C LYS A 171 -18.06 2.47 9.35
N TRP A 172 -17.67 1.28 8.91
CA TRP A 172 -17.37 0.15 9.79
C TRP A 172 -16.01 0.31 10.49
N ILE A 173 -14.99 0.86 9.83
CA ILE A 173 -13.63 1.01 10.38
C ILE A 173 -13.63 1.68 11.77
N PRO A 174 -14.30 2.83 12.02
CA PRO A 174 -14.28 3.47 13.35
C PRO A 174 -14.95 2.64 14.45
N THR A 175 -15.82 1.72 14.12
CA THR A 175 -16.48 0.83 15.08
C THR A 175 -15.56 -0.31 15.51
N ARG A 176 -14.72 -0.81 14.57
CA ARG A 176 -13.80 -1.93 14.81
C ARG A 176 -12.42 -1.44 15.33
N PHE A 177 -11.92 -0.31 14.85
CA PHE A 177 -10.62 0.26 15.15
C PHE A 177 -10.75 1.55 15.96
N ARG A 178 -11.34 1.48 17.13
CA ARG A 178 -11.49 2.56 18.14
C ARG A 178 -11.35 3.98 17.60
N ASN A 179 -12.42 4.51 17.00
CA ASN A 179 -12.48 5.90 16.50
C ASN A 179 -11.43 6.25 15.45
N ALA A 180 -10.95 5.28 14.66
CA ALA A 180 -10.06 5.53 13.55
C ALA A 180 -10.72 6.49 12.55
N LYS A 181 -10.17 7.69 12.41
CA LYS A 181 -10.67 8.74 11.51
C LYS A 181 -9.78 8.96 10.30
N ARG A 182 -8.51 8.59 10.40
CA ARG A 182 -7.52 8.71 9.32
C ARG A 182 -7.45 7.39 8.58
N ILE A 183 -8.11 7.32 7.43
CA ILE A 183 -8.22 6.09 6.65
C ILE A 183 -7.56 6.30 5.29
N ILE A 184 -6.78 5.33 4.88
CA ILE A 184 -6.16 5.17 3.57
C ILE A 184 -6.77 3.93 2.95
N PHE A 185 -7.50 4.08 1.86
CA PHE A 185 -7.86 2.98 0.98
C PHE A 185 -6.80 2.87 -0.11
N CYS A 186 -6.29 1.68 -0.36
CA CYS A 186 -5.32 1.42 -1.42
C CYS A 186 -5.48 0.01 -1.98
N GLY A 187 -4.95 -0.24 -3.15
CA GLY A 187 -5.02 -1.54 -3.79
C GLY A 187 -5.22 -1.44 -5.28
N ASP A 188 -5.42 -2.59 -5.89
CA ASP A 188 -5.90 -2.72 -7.25
C ASP A 188 -7.42 -2.57 -7.26
N PHE A 189 -7.86 -1.37 -7.59
CA PHE A 189 -9.28 -1.04 -7.66
C PHE A 189 -9.90 -1.40 -9.01
N ASN A 190 -9.11 -1.83 -9.99
CA ASN A 190 -9.56 -1.97 -11.37
C ASN A 190 -10.32 -0.72 -11.89
N ALA A 191 -9.99 0.46 -11.35
CA ALA A 191 -10.74 1.71 -11.46
C ALA A 191 -10.42 2.48 -12.75
N SER A 192 -10.33 1.78 -13.88
CA SER A 192 -9.98 2.41 -15.17
C SER A 192 -10.30 1.52 -16.36
N CYS A 193 -10.06 2.06 -17.55
CA CYS A 193 -10.15 1.38 -18.84
C CYS A 193 -11.52 0.72 -19.04
N SER A 194 -11.56 -0.59 -19.34
CA SER A 194 -12.81 -1.31 -19.60
C SER A 194 -13.60 -1.70 -18.35
N TYR A 195 -13.00 -1.60 -17.17
CA TYR A 195 -13.61 -2.05 -15.91
C TYR A 195 -14.43 -0.96 -15.21
N ALA A 196 -14.00 0.31 -15.33
CA ALA A 196 -14.71 1.42 -14.71
C ALA A 196 -14.56 2.70 -15.54
N SER A 197 -15.69 3.23 -16.01
CA SER A 197 -15.68 4.51 -16.72
C SER A 197 -15.54 5.68 -15.75
N PRO A 198 -14.92 6.81 -16.17
CA PRO A 198 -14.87 8.02 -15.34
C PRO A 198 -16.26 8.50 -14.88
N ALA A 199 -17.28 8.37 -15.72
CA ALA A 199 -18.65 8.76 -15.38
C ALA A 199 -19.22 7.91 -14.24
N ALA A 200 -19.02 6.58 -14.30
CA ALA A 200 -19.44 5.66 -13.25
C ALA A 200 -18.74 5.96 -11.93
N LEU A 201 -17.40 6.14 -11.96
CA LEU A 201 -16.63 6.48 -10.77
C LEU A 201 -17.06 7.81 -10.15
N ASN A 202 -17.27 8.87 -10.94
CA ASN A 202 -17.63 10.20 -10.44
C ASN A 202 -19.01 10.23 -9.77
N ALA A 203 -19.88 9.28 -10.05
CA ALA A 203 -21.18 9.13 -9.38
C ALA A 203 -21.05 8.62 -7.93
N LEU A 204 -19.96 7.94 -7.58
CA LEU A 204 -19.79 7.25 -6.31
C LEU A 204 -19.62 8.21 -5.12
N ALA A 205 -20.16 7.81 -3.96
CA ALA A 205 -20.02 8.56 -2.73
C ALA A 205 -18.54 8.72 -2.31
N ILE A 206 -17.72 7.69 -2.53
CA ILE A 206 -16.29 7.71 -2.19
C ILE A 206 -15.45 8.63 -3.10
N ARG A 207 -16.03 9.17 -4.17
CA ARG A 207 -15.41 10.22 -5.02
C ARG A 207 -15.68 11.63 -4.51
N LYS A 208 -16.47 11.77 -3.46
CA LYS A 208 -16.89 13.06 -2.89
C LYS A 208 -16.32 13.21 -1.47
N ALA A 209 -16.34 14.43 -0.94
CA ALA A 209 -15.99 14.67 0.46
C ALA A 209 -16.78 13.71 1.39
N PRO A 210 -16.16 13.17 2.43
CA PRO A 210 -14.83 13.53 2.97
C PRO A 210 -13.65 12.70 2.40
N TYR A 211 -13.74 12.21 1.19
CA TYR A 211 -12.70 11.38 0.57
C TYR A 211 -11.95 12.16 -0.50
N TYR A 212 -10.66 11.92 -0.58
CA TYR A 212 -9.77 12.52 -1.56
C TYR A 212 -8.99 11.42 -2.30
N TRP A 213 -9.16 11.35 -3.62
CA TRP A 213 -8.42 10.46 -4.50
C TRP A 213 -7.07 11.09 -4.82
N VAL A 214 -6.00 10.44 -4.37
CA VAL A 214 -4.62 10.94 -4.51
C VAL A 214 -4.08 10.65 -5.90
N VAL A 215 -4.34 9.43 -6.40
CA VAL A 215 -3.90 8.99 -7.73
C VAL A 215 -4.94 9.41 -8.76
N PRO A 216 -4.59 10.22 -9.78
CA PRO A 216 -5.53 10.70 -10.79
C PRO A 216 -5.95 9.60 -11.77
N ASP A 217 -7.01 9.87 -12.56
CA ASP A 217 -7.61 8.89 -13.45
C ASP A 217 -6.77 8.62 -14.72
N ASP A 218 -5.84 9.50 -15.05
CA ASP A 218 -4.91 9.38 -16.18
C ASP A 218 -3.55 8.75 -15.80
N ALA A 219 -3.40 8.32 -14.55
CA ALA A 219 -2.20 7.62 -14.12
C ALA A 219 -2.03 6.28 -14.88
N ASP A 220 -0.78 5.93 -15.17
CA ASP A 220 -0.43 4.63 -15.73
C ASP A 220 0.21 3.77 -14.65
N THR A 221 -0.52 2.77 -14.16
CA THR A 221 -0.08 1.90 -13.04
C THR A 221 0.23 0.47 -13.46
N ASN A 222 0.09 0.13 -14.76
CA ASN A 222 0.24 -1.23 -15.27
C ASN A 222 1.28 -1.34 -16.38
N LEU A 223 1.76 -2.56 -16.67
CA LEU A 223 2.72 -2.86 -17.74
C LEU A 223 2.02 -3.28 -19.06
N ALA A 224 0.76 -2.96 -19.26
CA ALA A 224 0.08 -3.20 -20.53
C ALA A 224 0.42 -2.08 -21.54
N ASN A 225 -0.09 -2.22 -22.78
CA ASN A 225 0.11 -1.20 -23.81
C ASN A 225 -0.79 0.03 -23.59
N SER A 226 -1.88 -0.12 -22.84
CA SER A 226 -2.78 0.98 -22.49
C SER A 226 -2.51 1.45 -21.09
N ALA A 227 -2.32 2.75 -20.93
CA ALA A 227 -2.21 3.37 -19.62
C ALA A 227 -3.56 3.26 -18.89
N CYS A 228 -3.58 2.52 -17.77
CA CYS A 228 -4.78 2.33 -16.96
C CYS A 228 -4.43 2.58 -15.50
N ALA A 229 -5.21 3.45 -14.85
CA ALA A 229 -5.05 3.75 -13.44
C ALA A 229 -5.85 2.73 -12.60
N TYR A 230 -5.39 1.49 -12.55
CA TYR A 230 -6.02 0.43 -11.76
C TYR A 230 -5.75 0.59 -10.27
N ASP A 231 -4.49 0.86 -9.92
CA ASP A 231 -4.04 0.96 -8.54
C ASP A 231 -4.29 2.35 -7.99
N ARG A 232 -4.95 2.45 -6.84
CA ARG A 232 -5.42 3.73 -6.31
C ARG A 232 -5.03 3.95 -4.86
N PHE A 233 -5.00 5.23 -4.50
CA PHE A 233 -5.00 5.71 -3.12
C PHE A 233 -6.15 6.70 -2.92
N VAL A 234 -6.98 6.43 -1.91
CA VAL A 234 -8.05 7.32 -1.46
C VAL A 234 -7.87 7.57 0.03
N VAL A 235 -7.85 8.82 0.45
CA VAL A 235 -7.65 9.18 1.85
C VAL A 235 -8.83 9.99 2.37
N THR A 236 -9.08 9.92 3.68
CA THR A 236 -10.04 10.81 4.34
C THR A 236 -9.48 12.23 4.49
N ASP A 237 -10.35 13.26 4.48
CA ASP A 237 -9.95 14.67 4.52
C ASP A 237 -8.98 15.03 5.66
N ASN A 238 -9.15 14.42 6.83
CA ASN A 238 -8.28 14.65 7.99
C ASN A 238 -6.87 14.03 7.87
N LEU A 239 -6.62 13.25 6.80
CA LEU A 239 -5.29 12.77 6.41
C LEU A 239 -4.73 13.53 5.21
N ARG A 240 -5.58 14.24 4.45
CA ARG A 240 -5.20 14.92 3.22
C ARG A 240 -4.02 15.88 3.40
N SER A 241 -3.99 16.62 4.49
CA SER A 241 -2.89 17.57 4.79
C SER A 241 -1.54 16.90 5.10
N TYR A 242 -1.52 15.60 5.31
CA TYR A 242 -0.29 14.82 5.49
C TYR A 242 0.23 14.24 4.17
N VAL A 243 -0.58 14.22 3.11
CA VAL A 243 -0.18 13.68 1.82
C VAL A 243 0.71 14.70 1.10
N GLY A 244 2.01 14.40 1.03
CA GLY A 244 3.02 15.22 0.36
C GLY A 244 3.13 14.96 -1.15
N GLY A 245 2.58 13.83 -1.62
CA GLY A 245 2.61 13.44 -3.03
C GLY A 245 2.37 11.95 -3.24
N TRP A 246 2.37 11.56 -4.51
CA TRP A 246 2.27 10.17 -4.95
C TRP A 246 3.17 9.95 -6.16
N ASP A 247 3.51 8.69 -6.45
CA ASP A 247 4.21 8.32 -7.69
C ASP A 247 4.03 6.82 -7.98
N VAL A 248 4.49 6.39 -9.15
CA VAL A 248 4.53 5.00 -9.60
C VAL A 248 5.99 4.52 -9.63
N TYR A 249 6.30 3.48 -8.88
CA TYR A 249 7.66 2.95 -8.78
C TYR A 249 8.00 2.02 -9.95
N ARG A 250 8.54 2.58 -11.04
CA ARG A 250 8.82 1.87 -12.31
C ARG A 250 10.19 1.20 -12.34
N ALA A 251 10.53 0.41 -11.31
CA ALA A 251 11.85 -0.22 -11.19
C ALA A 251 12.06 -1.45 -12.08
N PHE A 252 11.03 -1.96 -12.74
CA PHE A 252 11.11 -3.14 -13.58
C PHE A 252 10.22 -3.00 -14.82
N LYS A 253 10.51 -3.84 -15.85
CA LYS A 253 9.74 -3.90 -17.10
C LYS A 253 9.22 -5.31 -17.40
N SER A 254 9.56 -6.28 -16.57
CA SER A 254 9.24 -7.69 -16.80
C SER A 254 7.91 -8.06 -16.15
N LYS A 255 6.94 -8.49 -16.94
CA LYS A 255 5.69 -9.08 -16.46
C LYS A 255 5.88 -10.38 -15.65
N LYS A 256 7.10 -10.95 -15.62
CA LYS A 256 7.41 -12.04 -14.70
C LYS A 256 7.43 -11.55 -13.24
N VAL A 257 7.78 -10.28 -13.01
CA VAL A 257 7.73 -9.63 -11.68
C VAL A 257 6.30 -9.30 -11.31
N SER A 258 5.62 -8.51 -12.13
CA SER A 258 4.19 -8.23 -12.08
C SER A 258 3.78 -7.53 -13.38
N ASP A 259 2.48 -7.52 -13.69
CA ASP A 259 1.87 -6.68 -14.70
C ASP A 259 1.39 -5.33 -14.15
N HIS A 260 1.55 -5.08 -12.85
CA HIS A 260 1.36 -3.79 -12.19
C HIS A 260 2.69 -3.24 -11.68
N TRP A 261 2.84 -1.90 -11.64
CA TRP A 261 3.88 -1.25 -10.87
C TRP A 261 3.36 -0.90 -9.47
N PRO A 262 4.22 -0.90 -8.44
CA PRO A 262 3.83 -0.34 -7.15
C PRO A 262 3.45 1.13 -7.30
N VAL A 263 2.32 1.51 -6.73
CA VAL A 263 1.92 2.91 -6.55
C VAL A 263 2.13 3.28 -5.09
N TYR A 264 2.61 4.48 -4.80
CA TYR A 264 2.86 4.88 -3.43
C TYR A 264 2.49 6.34 -3.16
N ILE A 265 2.23 6.63 -1.90
CA ILE A 265 2.03 7.98 -1.37
C ILE A 265 3.11 8.31 -0.34
N LYS A 266 3.43 9.61 -0.24
CA LYS A 266 4.32 10.16 0.78
C LYS A 266 3.48 10.79 1.88
N LEU A 267 3.72 10.39 3.13
CA LEU A 267 3.12 11.05 4.29
C LEU A 267 4.17 11.93 4.97
N GLU A 268 3.95 13.22 4.92
CA GLU A 268 4.78 14.22 5.60
C GLU A 268 4.34 14.41 7.06
N GLY A 269 5.17 15.09 7.86
CA GLY A 269 4.77 15.61 9.16
C GLY A 269 3.71 16.71 8.99
N ARG A 270 2.95 17.00 10.05
CA ARG A 270 2.00 18.11 10.03
C ARG A 270 2.79 19.42 9.86
N ARG A 271 2.53 20.15 8.78
CA ARG A 271 3.03 21.52 8.60
C ARG A 271 2.35 22.47 9.57
#